data_b54b3f3c8d5b350c5eb015532a03530c
#
_entry.id   b54b3f3c8d5b350c5eb015532a03530c
#
_cell.length_a   1.000
_cell.length_b   1.000
_cell.length_c   1.000
_cell.angle_alpha   90.00
_cell.angle_beta   90.00
_cell.angle_gamma   90.00
#
_symmetry.space_group_name_H-M   'P 1'
#
loop_
_entity.id
_entity.type
_entity.pdbx_description
1 polymer ?
#
loop_
_entity_poly.entity_id
_entity_poly.type
_entity_poly.pdbx_seq_one_letter_code
_entity_poly.pdbx_strand_id
1 'polypeptide(L)'
;MVPRAAGGRLYSDTMGRLTFILFLIYSLPVGMHHLLMDPEHGNATKFIQVLLTAFVSVPTLLTIFTITASLEIAGRLRGGRGLFGWIAALPWERPMVLATGLAFVMLGFGDFGGMINMGYDMNAMVHNTSWVTAHFHLIFGGSVVIMYFAIAYDIWPRLTGRDHPSLSLLRLQLWLWCIGMMVMTLPWHWLGLQGQWRRVANRHAPRGRLRGDNAGTQASAVAGRV
;
A
#
# COMPACT_ATOMS: atom_id res chain seq x y z
N MET A 1 -6.60 -18.68 0.63
CA MET A 1 -6.09 -18.82 2.00
C MET A 1 -6.96 -18.04 2.99
N VAL A 2 -7.08 -16.71 2.88
CA VAL A 2 -7.82 -15.84 3.81
C VAL A 2 -9.26 -16.31 4.11
N PRO A 3 -10.15 -16.55 3.11
CA PRO A 3 -11.51 -16.97 3.40
C PRO A 3 -11.60 -18.29 4.15
N ARG A 4 -10.72 -19.24 3.82
CA ARG A 4 -10.63 -20.53 4.53
C ARG A 4 -10.16 -20.35 5.97
N ALA A 5 -9.16 -19.51 6.20
CA ALA A 5 -8.68 -19.21 7.54
C ALA A 5 -9.77 -18.54 8.40
N ALA A 6 -10.62 -17.73 7.81
CA ALA A 6 -11.77 -17.13 8.49
C ALA A 6 -12.94 -18.13 8.73
N GLY A 7 -12.89 -19.32 8.13
CA GLY A 7 -13.98 -20.31 8.22
C GLY A 7 -15.12 -20.04 7.24
N GLY A 8 -14.86 -19.32 6.16
CA GLY A 8 -15.78 -19.01 5.09
C GLY A 8 -15.31 -19.54 3.73
N ARG A 9 -15.89 -18.96 2.68
CA ARG A 9 -15.56 -19.25 1.28
C ARG A 9 -15.23 -17.97 0.52
N LEU A 10 -14.54 -18.12 -0.60
CA LEU A 10 -14.31 -17.00 -1.50
C LEU A 10 -15.64 -16.50 -2.07
N TYR A 11 -15.84 -15.19 -2.04
CA TYR A 11 -17.06 -14.55 -2.55
C TYR A 11 -17.27 -14.87 -4.05
N SER A 12 -16.23 -14.66 -4.86
CA SER A 12 -16.27 -14.94 -6.29
C SER A 12 -14.88 -15.36 -6.81
N ASP A 13 -14.80 -16.57 -7.37
CA ASP A 13 -13.59 -17.07 -8.03
C ASP A 13 -13.29 -16.28 -9.31
N THR A 14 -14.34 -15.94 -10.07
CA THR A 14 -14.22 -15.15 -11.30
C THR A 14 -13.63 -13.77 -11.01
N MET A 15 -14.11 -13.06 -9.97
CA MET A 15 -13.55 -11.77 -9.57
C MET A 15 -12.10 -11.89 -9.12
N GLY A 16 -11.76 -12.95 -8.37
CA GLY A 16 -10.39 -13.20 -7.96
C GLY A 16 -9.44 -13.38 -9.14
N ARG A 17 -9.84 -14.16 -10.15
CA ARG A 17 -9.06 -14.36 -11.37
C ARG A 17 -8.96 -13.08 -12.22
N LEU A 18 -10.08 -12.36 -12.38
CA LEU A 18 -10.10 -11.08 -13.09
C LEU A 18 -9.16 -10.07 -12.44
N THR A 19 -9.21 -9.95 -11.12
CA THR A 19 -8.34 -9.07 -10.35
C THR A 19 -6.87 -9.38 -10.60
N PHE A 20 -6.50 -10.67 -10.59
CA PHE A 20 -5.13 -11.09 -10.85
C PHE A 20 -4.65 -10.69 -12.25
N ILE A 21 -5.49 -10.92 -13.28
CA ILE A 21 -5.18 -10.54 -14.66
C ILE A 21 -5.03 -9.02 -14.79
N LEU A 22 -5.93 -8.26 -14.19
CA LEU A 22 -5.86 -6.79 -14.24
C LEU A 22 -4.64 -6.24 -13.52
N PHE A 23 -4.25 -6.83 -12.38
CA PHE A 23 -2.99 -6.48 -11.74
C PHE A 23 -1.79 -6.76 -12.64
N LEU A 24 -1.75 -7.90 -13.30
CA LEU A 24 -0.66 -8.23 -14.21
C LEU A 24 -0.52 -7.21 -15.35
N ILE A 25 -1.66 -6.74 -15.90
CA ILE A 25 -1.67 -5.77 -16.99
C ILE A 25 -1.27 -4.36 -16.52
N TYR A 26 -1.83 -3.89 -15.41
CA TYR A 26 -1.69 -2.50 -15.00
C TYR A 26 -0.51 -2.22 -14.07
N SER A 27 0.00 -3.23 -13.33
CA SER A 27 1.05 -2.99 -12.33
C SER A 27 2.45 -2.84 -12.92
N LEU A 28 2.74 -3.42 -14.07
CA LEU A 28 4.07 -3.38 -14.67
C LEU A 28 4.59 -1.93 -14.85
N PRO A 29 3.81 -1.01 -15.43
CA PRO A 29 4.28 0.35 -15.66
C PRO A 29 4.00 1.32 -14.50
N VAL A 30 3.24 0.92 -13.49
CA VAL A 30 2.70 1.84 -12.46
C VAL A 30 3.77 2.53 -11.62
N GLY A 31 4.94 1.94 -11.45
CA GLY A 31 6.06 2.52 -10.70
C GLY A 31 6.56 3.85 -11.24
N MET A 32 6.28 4.15 -12.50
CA MET A 32 6.72 5.39 -13.16
C MET A 32 5.91 6.63 -12.73
N HIS A 33 4.78 6.50 -12.02
CA HIS A 33 4.09 7.66 -11.44
C HIS A 33 4.96 8.41 -10.41
N HIS A 34 5.97 7.76 -9.86
CA HIS A 34 6.97 8.41 -9.00
C HIS A 34 7.95 9.31 -9.77
N LEU A 35 7.91 9.30 -11.09
CA LEU A 35 8.81 10.02 -12.00
C LEU A 35 8.07 11.06 -12.85
N LEU A 36 6.80 11.37 -12.54
CA LEU A 36 5.97 12.27 -13.37
C LEU A 36 6.56 13.66 -13.55
N MET A 37 7.31 14.17 -12.57
CA MET A 37 7.94 15.50 -12.62
C MET A 37 9.35 15.46 -13.19
N ASP A 38 9.91 14.30 -13.48
CA ASP A 38 11.25 14.19 -14.04
C ASP A 38 11.24 14.73 -15.50
N PRO A 39 12.22 15.57 -15.86
CA PRO A 39 12.24 16.24 -17.17
C PRO A 39 12.49 15.29 -18.34
N GLU A 40 13.03 14.11 -18.07
CA GLU A 40 13.39 13.10 -19.07
C GLU A 40 12.18 12.44 -19.74
N HIS A 41 10.98 12.56 -19.13
CA HIS A 41 9.78 11.93 -19.65
C HIS A 41 8.90 12.93 -20.42
N GLY A 42 8.60 12.57 -21.67
CA GLY A 42 7.67 13.36 -22.50
C GLY A 42 6.23 13.35 -22.00
N ASN A 43 5.44 14.32 -22.40
CA ASN A 43 4.05 14.50 -21.94
C ASN A 43 3.16 13.27 -22.22
N ALA A 44 3.34 12.61 -23.37
CA ALA A 44 2.60 11.38 -23.70
C ALA A 44 2.89 10.26 -22.71
N THR A 45 4.15 10.05 -22.34
CA THR A 45 4.55 9.05 -21.33
C THR A 45 3.93 9.38 -19.98
N LYS A 46 3.99 10.65 -19.55
CA LYS A 46 3.39 11.12 -18.31
C LYS A 46 1.88 10.87 -18.27
N PHE A 47 1.18 11.20 -19.35
CA PHE A 47 -0.26 10.95 -19.45
C PHE A 47 -0.61 9.47 -19.35
N ILE A 48 0.11 8.60 -20.08
CA ILE A 48 -0.08 7.15 -20.02
C ILE A 48 0.16 6.63 -18.60
N GLN A 49 1.17 7.13 -17.91
CA GLN A 49 1.48 6.72 -16.53
C GLN A 49 0.38 7.10 -15.54
N VAL A 50 -0.16 8.31 -15.63
CA VAL A 50 -1.32 8.74 -14.82
C VAL A 50 -2.51 7.82 -15.08
N LEU A 51 -2.81 7.54 -16.34
CA LEU A 51 -3.93 6.70 -16.74
C LEU A 51 -3.78 5.25 -16.23
N LEU A 52 -2.60 4.65 -16.41
CA LEU A 52 -2.32 3.28 -15.94
C LEU A 52 -2.35 3.19 -14.41
N THR A 53 -1.88 4.21 -13.70
CA THR A 53 -1.98 4.29 -12.25
C THR A 53 -3.44 4.39 -11.79
N ALA A 54 -4.27 5.17 -12.50
CA ALA A 54 -5.71 5.21 -12.23
C ALA A 54 -6.35 3.83 -12.43
N PHE A 55 -5.99 3.13 -13.49
CA PHE A 55 -6.53 1.80 -13.77
C PHE A 55 -6.07 0.72 -12.78
N VAL A 56 -4.88 0.83 -12.17
CA VAL A 56 -4.47 -0.15 -11.13
C VAL A 56 -5.31 -0.03 -9.86
N SER A 57 -6.01 1.08 -9.66
CA SER A 57 -6.98 1.21 -8.56
C SER A 57 -8.16 0.23 -8.72
N VAL A 58 -8.53 -0.13 -9.94
CA VAL A 58 -9.65 -1.06 -10.20
C VAL A 58 -9.38 -2.44 -9.61
N PRO A 59 -8.30 -3.16 -9.95
CA PRO A 59 -8.01 -4.45 -9.31
C PRO A 59 -7.75 -4.33 -7.82
N THR A 60 -7.21 -3.22 -7.32
CA THR A 60 -7.06 -2.98 -5.88
C THR A 60 -8.43 -2.97 -5.18
N LEU A 61 -9.38 -2.17 -5.68
CA LEU A 61 -10.75 -2.12 -5.14
C LEU A 61 -11.47 -3.46 -5.27
N LEU A 62 -11.34 -4.17 -6.39
CA LEU A 62 -11.89 -5.51 -6.58
C LEU A 62 -11.31 -6.51 -5.58
N THR A 63 -10.02 -6.43 -5.27
CA THR A 63 -9.37 -7.26 -4.25
C THR A 63 -9.95 -6.98 -2.87
N ILE A 64 -9.99 -5.70 -2.46
CA ILE A 64 -10.52 -5.27 -1.18
C ILE A 64 -11.98 -5.74 -1.05
N PHE A 65 -12.79 -5.50 -2.08
CA PHE A 65 -14.19 -5.93 -2.10
C PHE A 65 -14.31 -7.45 -1.96
N THR A 66 -13.61 -8.22 -2.80
CA THR A 66 -13.70 -9.69 -2.82
C THR A 66 -13.28 -10.31 -1.49
N ILE A 67 -12.20 -9.82 -0.90
CA ILE A 67 -11.72 -10.31 0.40
C ILE A 67 -12.67 -9.88 1.52
N THR A 68 -13.13 -8.63 1.53
CA THR A 68 -14.08 -8.12 2.54
C THR A 68 -15.40 -8.89 2.49
N ALA A 69 -15.96 -9.10 1.31
CA ALA A 69 -17.19 -9.89 1.12
C ALA A 69 -17.00 -11.35 1.56
N SER A 70 -15.82 -11.92 1.32
CA SER A 70 -15.47 -13.28 1.81
C SER A 70 -15.37 -13.34 3.33
N LEU A 71 -14.80 -12.32 3.96
CA LEU A 71 -14.72 -12.20 5.42
C LEU A 71 -16.11 -11.96 6.01
N GLU A 72 -16.96 -11.16 5.37
CA GLU A 72 -18.35 -10.96 5.80
C GLU A 72 -19.13 -12.28 5.80
N ILE A 73 -19.02 -13.08 4.74
CA ILE A 73 -19.62 -14.43 4.71
C ILE A 73 -19.14 -15.24 5.92
N ALA A 74 -17.84 -15.26 6.20
CA ALA A 74 -17.27 -16.01 7.32
C ALA A 74 -17.79 -15.49 8.68
N GLY A 75 -17.85 -14.18 8.87
CA GLY A 75 -18.35 -13.56 10.10
C GLY A 75 -19.84 -13.81 10.32
N ARG A 76 -20.66 -13.77 9.25
CA ARG A 76 -22.09 -14.09 9.33
C ARG A 76 -22.34 -15.55 9.62
N LEU A 77 -21.58 -16.47 9.06
CA LEU A 77 -21.65 -17.91 9.41
C LEU A 77 -21.31 -18.17 10.88
N ARG A 78 -20.57 -17.26 11.53
CA ARG A 78 -20.27 -17.29 12.97
C ARG A 78 -21.29 -16.58 13.84
N GLY A 79 -22.42 -16.16 13.26
CA GLY A 79 -23.51 -15.49 13.97
C GLY A 79 -23.40 -13.98 14.03
N GLY A 80 -22.46 -13.35 13.35
CA GLY A 80 -22.32 -11.90 13.24
C GLY A 80 -23.54 -11.27 12.56
N ARG A 81 -24.23 -10.31 13.23
CA ARG A 81 -25.44 -9.64 12.74
C ARG A 81 -25.24 -8.14 12.55
N GLY A 82 -26.10 -7.53 11.75
CA GLY A 82 -26.04 -6.10 11.48
C GLY A 82 -24.87 -5.68 10.59
N LEU A 83 -24.64 -4.38 10.51
CA LEU A 83 -23.66 -3.79 9.56
C LEU A 83 -22.20 -4.15 9.92
N PHE A 84 -21.85 -4.14 11.20
CA PHE A 84 -20.47 -4.36 11.68
C PHE A 84 -20.30 -5.60 12.55
N GLY A 85 -21.38 -6.27 12.98
CA GLY A 85 -21.29 -7.42 13.89
C GLY A 85 -20.53 -8.62 13.29
N TRP A 86 -20.49 -8.76 11.98
CA TRP A 86 -19.70 -9.78 11.31
C TRP A 86 -18.19 -9.58 11.48
N ILE A 87 -17.72 -8.32 11.60
CA ILE A 87 -16.31 -8.00 11.85
C ILE A 87 -15.91 -8.51 13.25
N ALA A 88 -16.74 -8.24 14.25
CA ALA A 88 -16.48 -8.71 15.62
C ALA A 88 -16.52 -10.23 15.73
N ALA A 89 -17.29 -10.91 14.89
CA ALA A 89 -17.41 -12.37 14.87
C ALA A 89 -16.28 -13.09 14.14
N LEU A 90 -15.37 -12.36 13.48
CA LEU A 90 -14.22 -12.96 12.82
C LEU A 90 -13.23 -13.56 13.82
N PRO A 91 -12.54 -14.65 13.44
CA PRO A 91 -11.56 -15.30 14.32
C PRO A 91 -10.23 -14.54 14.31
N TRP A 92 -10.18 -13.40 14.99
CA TRP A 92 -8.99 -12.53 15.07
C TRP A 92 -7.80 -13.19 15.78
N GLU A 93 -8.03 -14.27 16.50
CA GLU A 93 -6.97 -15.11 17.07
C GLU A 93 -6.15 -15.84 16.01
N ARG A 94 -6.68 -15.98 14.78
CA ARG A 94 -5.96 -16.62 13.68
C ARG A 94 -5.03 -15.63 12.99
N PRO A 95 -3.71 -15.90 12.90
CA PRO A 95 -2.73 -14.97 12.34
C PRO A 95 -3.08 -14.49 10.92
N MET A 96 -3.63 -15.36 10.06
CA MET A 96 -4.02 -14.99 8.69
C MET A 96 -5.14 -13.94 8.68
N VAL A 97 -6.14 -14.06 9.55
CA VAL A 97 -7.26 -13.12 9.62
C VAL A 97 -6.79 -11.79 10.20
N LEU A 98 -6.01 -11.83 11.27
CA LEU A 98 -5.41 -10.64 11.88
C LEU A 98 -4.53 -9.90 10.88
N ALA A 99 -3.61 -10.59 10.20
CA ALA A 99 -2.74 -9.99 9.20
C ALA A 99 -3.52 -9.33 8.06
N THR A 100 -4.63 -9.95 7.61
CA THR A 100 -5.49 -9.36 6.56
C THR A 100 -6.11 -8.04 7.02
N GLY A 101 -6.62 -7.98 8.26
CA GLY A 101 -7.16 -6.74 8.83
C GLY A 101 -6.10 -5.64 8.94
N LEU A 102 -4.92 -5.96 9.46
CA LEU A 102 -3.79 -5.03 9.59
C LEU A 102 -3.25 -4.60 8.22
N ALA A 103 -3.20 -5.52 7.25
CA ALA A 103 -2.82 -5.20 5.87
C ALA A 103 -3.80 -4.19 5.24
N PHE A 104 -5.11 -4.34 5.45
CA PHE A 104 -6.09 -3.40 4.93
C PHE A 104 -5.97 -2.01 5.52
N VAL A 105 -5.65 -1.89 6.81
CA VAL A 105 -5.37 -0.58 7.43
C VAL A 105 -4.16 0.09 6.75
N MET A 106 -3.05 -0.63 6.62
CA MET A 106 -1.84 -0.08 5.99
C MET A 106 -2.03 0.19 4.50
N LEU A 107 -2.78 -0.67 3.79
CA LEU A 107 -3.11 -0.49 2.38
C LEU A 107 -3.95 0.76 2.17
N GLY A 108 -4.97 1.01 3.00
CA GLY A 108 -5.82 2.19 2.88
C GLY A 108 -5.04 3.50 2.98
N PHE A 109 -4.13 3.62 3.96
CA PHE A 109 -3.24 4.78 4.06
C PHE A 109 -2.23 4.84 2.91
N GLY A 110 -1.69 3.70 2.50
CA GLY A 110 -0.73 3.61 1.41
C GLY A 110 -1.36 3.99 0.06
N ASP A 111 -2.53 3.45 -0.28
CA ASP A 111 -3.24 3.74 -1.52
C ASP A 111 -3.63 5.22 -1.62
N PHE A 112 -4.04 5.85 -0.52
CA PHE A 112 -4.28 7.29 -0.49
C PHE A 112 -3.02 8.07 -0.87
N GLY A 113 -1.86 7.68 -0.36
CA GLY A 113 -0.56 8.23 -0.77
C GLY A 113 -0.27 8.05 -2.27
N GLY A 114 -0.67 6.91 -2.84
CA GLY A 114 -0.57 6.61 -4.27
C GLY A 114 -1.46 7.48 -5.14
N MET A 115 -2.69 7.73 -4.70
CA MET A 115 -3.62 8.64 -5.40
C MET A 115 -3.06 10.06 -5.49
N ILE A 116 -2.41 10.54 -4.44
CA ILE A 116 -1.71 11.84 -4.45
C ILE A 116 -0.55 11.83 -5.45
N ASN A 117 0.23 10.75 -5.49
CA ASN A 117 1.33 10.61 -6.45
C ASN A 117 0.84 10.52 -7.91
N MET A 118 -0.38 10.03 -8.15
CA MET A 118 -0.98 9.95 -9.48
C MET A 118 -1.44 11.31 -10.00
N GLY A 119 -1.95 12.19 -9.14
CA GLY A 119 -2.42 13.52 -9.52
C GLY A 119 -1.25 14.41 -9.90
N TYR A 120 -1.26 15.00 -11.13
CA TYR A 120 -0.14 15.79 -11.64
C TYR A 120 0.23 16.97 -10.72
N ASP A 121 -0.74 17.77 -10.33
CA ASP A 121 -0.53 18.94 -9.46
C ASP A 121 -0.14 18.53 -8.03
N MET A 122 -0.78 17.50 -7.51
CA MET A 122 -0.45 16.96 -6.18
C MET A 122 0.95 16.33 -6.18
N ASN A 123 1.32 15.62 -7.26
CA ASN A 123 2.64 15.04 -7.40
C ASN A 123 3.71 16.12 -7.40
N ALA A 124 3.48 17.28 -8.03
CA ALA A 124 4.42 18.40 -8.04
C ALA A 124 4.78 18.87 -6.61
N MET A 125 3.85 18.77 -5.66
CA MET A 125 4.08 19.14 -4.26
C MET A 125 4.93 18.13 -3.49
N VAL A 126 4.77 16.83 -3.80
CA VAL A 126 5.39 15.75 -3.03
C VAL A 126 6.51 15.02 -3.79
N HIS A 127 6.75 15.40 -5.04
CA HIS A 127 7.77 14.79 -5.88
C HIS A 127 9.17 14.86 -5.25
N ASN A 128 9.89 13.75 -5.30
CA ASN A 128 11.22 13.61 -4.70
C ASN A 128 11.31 13.89 -3.18
N THR A 129 10.18 13.96 -2.50
CA THR A 129 10.15 14.12 -1.03
C THR A 129 10.04 12.77 -0.30
N SER A 130 10.12 12.81 1.03
CA SER A 130 9.92 11.65 1.91
C SER A 130 8.51 11.05 1.80
N TRP A 131 7.53 11.78 1.24
CA TRP A 131 6.19 11.27 0.95
C TRP A 131 6.22 10.02 0.08
N VAL A 132 6.97 10.08 -1.03
CA VAL A 132 7.07 8.94 -1.97
C VAL A 132 7.64 7.70 -1.26
N THR A 133 8.66 7.91 -0.42
CA THR A 133 9.26 6.83 0.36
C THR A 133 8.27 6.24 1.37
N ALA A 134 7.53 7.11 2.08
CA ALA A 134 6.52 6.70 3.06
C ALA A 134 5.40 5.87 2.43
N HIS A 135 4.82 6.37 1.34
CA HIS A 135 3.79 5.69 0.56
C HIS A 135 4.22 4.28 0.14
N PHE A 136 5.38 4.18 -0.52
CA PHE A 136 5.89 2.91 -0.99
C PHE A 136 6.15 1.91 0.15
N HIS A 137 6.75 2.36 1.25
CA HIS A 137 7.02 1.50 2.40
C HIS A 137 5.74 1.00 3.05
N LEU A 138 4.68 1.81 3.10
CA LEU A 138 3.43 1.41 3.72
C LEU A 138 2.68 0.38 2.89
N ILE A 139 2.69 0.51 1.56
CA ILE A 139 2.09 -0.49 0.66
C ILE A 139 2.92 -1.76 0.67
N PHE A 140 4.18 -1.67 0.24
CA PHE A 140 5.00 -2.85 0.04
C PHE A 140 5.52 -3.42 1.36
N GLY A 141 6.25 -2.64 2.14
CA GLY A 141 6.80 -3.05 3.43
C GLY A 141 5.71 -3.35 4.48
N GLY A 142 4.63 -2.58 4.48
CA GLY A 142 3.50 -2.78 5.36
C GLY A 142 2.60 -3.92 4.90
N SER A 143 1.72 -3.63 3.92
CA SER A 143 0.61 -4.51 3.57
C SER A 143 1.04 -5.81 2.90
N VAL A 144 2.01 -5.76 1.98
CA VAL A 144 2.44 -6.99 1.26
C VAL A 144 3.27 -7.88 2.16
N VAL A 145 4.24 -7.32 2.90
CA VAL A 145 5.13 -8.12 3.75
C VAL A 145 4.39 -8.78 4.92
N ILE A 146 3.41 -8.09 5.54
CA ILE A 146 2.62 -8.70 6.61
C ILE A 146 1.82 -9.91 6.10
N MET A 147 1.36 -9.88 4.85
CA MET A 147 0.70 -11.02 4.22
C MET A 147 1.68 -12.16 3.92
N TYR A 148 2.94 -11.87 3.58
CA TYR A 148 3.97 -12.91 3.46
C TYR A 148 4.22 -13.63 4.78
N PHE A 149 4.26 -12.91 5.91
CA PHE A 149 4.34 -13.55 7.22
C PHE A 149 3.13 -14.45 7.48
N ALA A 150 1.93 -13.96 7.21
CA ALA A 150 0.71 -14.75 7.42
C ALA A 150 0.68 -16.01 6.54
N ILE A 151 1.11 -15.91 5.29
CA ILE A 151 1.23 -17.05 4.37
C ILE A 151 2.27 -18.05 4.89
N ALA A 152 3.43 -17.57 5.33
CA ALA A 152 4.47 -18.43 5.92
C ALA A 152 3.94 -19.16 7.15
N TYR A 153 3.18 -18.51 8.03
CA TYR A 153 2.57 -19.13 9.19
C TYR A 153 1.50 -20.17 8.83
N ASP A 154 0.73 -19.96 7.77
CA ASP A 154 -0.27 -20.94 7.32
C ASP A 154 0.38 -22.17 6.65
N ILE A 155 1.50 -21.97 5.96
CA ILE A 155 2.18 -23.02 5.21
C ILE A 155 3.11 -23.85 6.10
N TRP A 156 3.77 -23.25 7.09
CA TRP A 156 4.76 -23.91 7.93
C TRP A 156 4.31 -25.26 8.54
N PRO A 157 3.16 -25.35 9.23
CA PRO A 157 2.70 -26.62 9.79
C PRO A 157 2.46 -27.69 8.72
N ARG A 158 2.01 -27.27 7.55
CA ARG A 158 1.71 -28.18 6.44
C ARG A 158 2.98 -28.76 5.80
N LEU A 159 4.06 -27.98 5.76
CA LEU A 159 5.33 -28.42 5.19
C LEU A 159 6.16 -29.24 6.16
N THR A 160 6.14 -28.87 7.45
CA THR A 160 7.03 -29.48 8.45
C THR A 160 6.36 -30.56 9.28
N GLY A 161 5.01 -30.63 9.27
CA GLY A 161 4.24 -31.47 10.18
C GLY A 161 4.32 -31.03 11.65
N ARG A 162 4.84 -29.84 11.93
CA ARG A 162 5.03 -29.31 13.29
C ARG A 162 4.15 -28.07 13.50
N ASP A 163 3.44 -28.05 14.62
CA ASP A 163 2.68 -26.87 15.03
C ASP A 163 3.59 -25.71 15.43
N HIS A 164 3.04 -24.52 15.40
CA HIS A 164 3.74 -23.34 15.91
C HIS A 164 3.87 -23.41 17.43
N PRO A 165 5.03 -23.03 17.98
CA PRO A 165 5.26 -23.07 19.43
C PRO A 165 4.33 -22.12 20.19
N SER A 166 3.91 -21.01 19.57
CA SER A 166 3.01 -20.04 20.19
C SER A 166 2.30 -19.17 19.17
N LEU A 167 0.98 -19.27 19.08
CA LEU A 167 0.15 -18.39 18.26
C LEU A 167 0.15 -16.94 18.79
N SER A 168 0.37 -16.74 20.08
CA SER A 168 0.43 -15.42 20.68
C SER A 168 1.67 -14.66 20.21
N LEU A 169 2.82 -15.32 20.08
CA LEU A 169 4.03 -14.71 19.53
C LEU A 169 3.85 -14.32 18.06
N LEU A 170 3.19 -15.15 17.26
CA LEU A 170 2.90 -14.83 15.86
C LEU A 170 2.02 -13.58 15.76
N ARG A 171 0.96 -13.49 16.59
CA ARG A 171 0.11 -12.29 16.64
C ARG A 171 0.85 -11.06 17.12
N LEU A 172 1.68 -11.19 18.15
CA LEU A 172 2.52 -10.10 18.64
C LEU A 172 3.42 -9.56 17.54
N GLN A 173 4.08 -10.45 16.79
CA GLN A 173 4.94 -10.05 15.67
C GLN A 173 4.15 -9.27 14.61
N LEU A 174 2.92 -9.70 14.24
CA LEU A 174 2.08 -8.99 13.27
C LEU A 174 1.70 -7.59 13.76
N TRP A 175 1.34 -7.44 15.04
CA TRP A 175 1.06 -6.15 15.65
C TRP A 175 2.29 -5.25 15.70
N LEU A 176 3.45 -5.76 16.12
CA LEU A 176 4.69 -5.00 16.17
C LEU A 176 5.10 -4.54 14.77
N TRP A 177 4.90 -5.39 13.74
CA TRP A 177 5.16 -5.01 12.36
C TRP A 177 4.26 -3.87 11.91
N CYS A 178 2.95 -3.98 12.10
CA CYS A 178 2.00 -2.95 11.71
C CYS A 178 2.28 -1.62 12.44
N ILE A 179 2.43 -1.65 13.75
CA ILE A 179 2.72 -0.45 14.56
C ILE A 179 4.06 0.16 14.13
N GLY A 180 5.10 -0.64 13.96
CA GLY A 180 6.41 -0.17 13.52
C GLY A 180 6.37 0.50 12.16
N MET A 181 5.64 -0.09 11.19
CA MET A 181 5.44 0.51 9.87
C MET A 181 4.69 1.84 9.94
N MET A 182 3.62 1.92 10.74
CA MET A 182 2.86 3.15 10.91
C MET A 182 3.70 4.25 11.59
N VAL A 183 4.40 3.91 12.68
CA VAL A 183 5.28 4.87 13.40
C VAL A 183 6.42 5.38 12.53
N MET A 184 6.92 4.56 11.62
CA MET A 184 7.96 4.96 10.68
C MET A 184 7.41 5.82 9.54
N THR A 185 6.30 5.41 8.92
CA THR A 185 5.84 6.00 7.67
C THR A 185 4.98 7.25 7.85
N LEU A 186 4.16 7.36 8.90
CA LEU A 186 3.34 8.54 9.13
C LEU A 186 4.17 9.82 9.31
N PRO A 187 5.25 9.85 10.12
CA PRO A 187 6.14 11.00 10.16
C PRO A 187 6.81 11.30 8.81
N TRP A 188 7.14 10.30 8.01
CA TRP A 188 7.71 10.52 6.67
C TRP A 188 6.72 11.16 5.70
N HIS A 189 5.42 10.82 5.77
CA HIS A 189 4.39 11.52 5.00
C HIS A 189 4.33 13.00 5.42
N TRP A 190 4.31 13.27 6.72
CA TRP A 190 4.30 14.64 7.24
C TRP A 190 5.55 15.44 6.80
N LEU A 191 6.73 14.86 6.98
CA LEU A 191 7.99 15.49 6.54
C LEU A 191 8.02 15.70 5.02
N GLY A 192 7.44 14.80 4.26
CA GLY A 192 7.30 14.92 2.82
C GLY A 192 6.45 16.12 2.40
N LEU A 193 5.33 16.38 3.10
CA LEU A 193 4.52 17.60 2.89
C LEU A 193 5.27 18.88 3.27
N GLN A 194 6.22 18.81 4.21
CA GLN A 194 7.11 19.93 4.55
C GLN A 194 8.27 20.09 3.57
N GLY A 195 8.30 19.30 2.49
CA GLY A 195 9.34 19.38 1.46
C GLY A 195 10.65 18.69 1.81
N GLN A 196 10.67 17.78 2.80
CA GLN A 196 11.87 16.99 3.08
C GLN A 196 12.19 16.08 1.90
N TRP A 197 13.36 16.28 1.31
CA TRP A 197 13.84 15.47 0.19
C TRP A 197 14.12 14.02 0.57
N ARG A 198 13.83 13.10 -0.33
CA ARG A 198 14.27 11.71 -0.25
C ARG A 198 15.73 11.58 -0.73
N ARG A 199 16.44 10.56 -0.26
CA ARG A 199 17.81 10.20 -0.72
C ARG A 199 18.88 11.28 -0.48
N VAL A 200 18.75 12.07 0.56
CA VAL A 200 19.75 13.10 0.91
C VAL A 200 20.73 12.52 1.91
N ALA A 201 22.01 12.45 1.54
CA ALA A 201 23.10 11.96 2.41
C ALA A 201 23.46 12.97 3.52
N ASN A 202 23.29 14.28 3.27
CA ASN A 202 23.64 15.34 4.21
C ASN A 202 22.45 16.24 4.51
N ARG A 203 21.84 16.07 5.69
CA ARG A 203 20.73 16.92 6.18
C ARG A 203 21.18 18.30 6.67
N HIS A 204 22.49 18.54 6.74
CA HIS A 204 23.09 19.79 7.24
C HIS A 204 23.50 20.76 6.13
N ALA A 205 23.18 20.50 4.85
CA ALA A 205 23.37 21.52 3.83
C ALA A 205 22.49 22.73 4.18
N PRO A 206 23.05 23.96 4.18
CA PRO A 206 22.32 25.15 4.57
C PRO A 206 21.04 25.29 3.72
N ARG A 207 19.88 25.39 4.39
CA ARG A 207 18.54 25.50 3.75
C ARG A 207 18.45 26.59 2.67
N GLY A 208 19.33 27.61 2.72
CA GLY A 208 19.39 28.69 1.75
C GLY A 208 19.97 28.29 0.37
N ARG A 209 20.87 27.32 0.32
CA ARG A 209 21.50 26.92 -0.96
C ARG A 209 20.61 26.01 -1.81
N LEU A 210 19.80 25.13 -1.14
CA LEU A 210 18.88 24.23 -1.86
C LEU A 210 17.64 24.95 -2.41
N ARG A 211 17.23 26.07 -1.80
CA ARG A 211 16.07 26.84 -2.24
C ARG A 211 16.39 27.76 -3.44
N GLY A 212 17.64 28.20 -3.56
CA GLY A 212 18.10 29.06 -4.68
C GLY A 212 18.26 28.29 -5.98
N ASP A 213 18.86 27.11 -5.91
CA ASP A 213 19.24 26.35 -7.11
C ASP A 213 18.04 25.66 -7.78
N ASN A 214 16.99 25.33 -7.03
CA ASN A 214 15.79 24.68 -7.57
C ASN A 214 14.72 25.66 -8.03
N ALA A 215 14.64 26.86 -7.44
CA ALA A 215 13.75 27.90 -7.93
C ALA A 215 14.21 28.42 -9.32
N GLY A 216 15.53 28.47 -9.55
CA GLY A 216 16.11 28.83 -10.83
C GLY A 216 15.84 27.79 -11.92
N THR A 217 15.97 26.49 -11.61
CA THR A 217 15.73 25.40 -12.57
C THR A 217 14.25 25.21 -12.89
N GLN A 218 13.35 25.44 -11.94
CA GLN A 218 11.91 25.37 -12.21
C GLN A 218 11.41 26.61 -12.96
N ALA A 219 11.91 27.79 -12.63
CA ALA A 219 11.55 29.01 -13.32
C ALA A 219 12.07 29.04 -14.78
N SER A 220 13.27 28.54 -15.07
CA SER A 220 13.80 28.44 -16.43
C SER A 220 13.08 27.37 -17.27
N ALA A 221 12.58 26.28 -16.66
CA ALA A 221 11.79 25.29 -17.39
C ALA A 221 10.39 25.78 -17.77
N VAL A 222 9.84 26.76 -17.04
CA VAL A 222 8.54 27.39 -17.35
C VAL A 222 8.72 28.57 -18.31
N ALA A 223 9.80 29.37 -18.22
CA ALA A 223 10.05 30.52 -19.04
C ALA A 223 10.56 30.20 -20.47
N GLY A 224 11.03 29.00 -20.71
CA GLY A 224 11.55 28.57 -22.02
C GLY A 224 10.51 27.96 -22.98
N ARG A 225 9.19 28.08 -22.68
CA ARG A 225 8.09 27.56 -23.52
C ARG A 225 6.95 28.58 -23.64
N VAL A 226 7.26 29.72 -24.24
CA VAL A 226 6.27 30.61 -24.90
C VAL A 226 6.59 30.65 -26.35
#